data_3f3539da37c1b2a3a003cec42b6efa2b
#
_entry.id   3f3539da37c1b2a3a003cec42b6efa2b
#
_cell.length_a   1.000
_cell.length_b   1.000
_cell.length_c   1.000
_cell.angle_alpha   90.00
_cell.angle_beta   90.00
_cell.angle_gamma   90.00
#
_symmetry.space_group_name_H-M   'P 1'
#
loop_
_entity.id
_entity.type
_entity.pdbx_description
1 polymer ?
#
loop_
_entity_poly.entity_id
_entity_poly.type
_entity_poly.pdbx_seq_one_letter_code
_entity_poly.pdbx_strand_id
1 'polypeptide(L)'
;GNVNGHIMVNSPLGMSDFSIMSMTNARYNQSLSYIGTGTLDSDKYYDAENADFNYDQFHKDFPDLGNTDAFAKNKIQTMGITQMLRLTYRNDFVELVAGGRTNVSKSWYTMNAANQKATWNNNVSFEMNWTLPFGMNLISDLNYNWYNGYTTQQKPEFILNAEITQLLFNKTCTLALRAYDLLNQAKNLSVTDASNYHQEVRNNTLGRYIVVSFTY
;
A
#
# COMPACT_ATOMS: atom_id res chain seq x y z
N GLY A 1 -18.33 -10.78 6.45
CA GLY A 1 -17.50 -11.11 7.62
C GLY A 1 -16.07 -10.66 7.39
N ASN A 2 -15.43 -10.21 8.46
CA ASN A 2 -14.03 -9.78 8.45
C ASN A 2 -13.33 -10.37 9.68
N VAL A 3 -12.17 -10.98 9.48
CA VAL A 3 -11.32 -11.51 10.54
C VAL A 3 -9.90 -11.07 10.25
N ASN A 4 -9.22 -10.53 11.26
CA ASN A 4 -7.80 -10.23 11.19
C ASN A 4 -7.09 -10.62 12.47
N GLY A 5 -5.82 -11.05 12.32
CA GLY A 5 -4.92 -11.36 13.42
C GLY A 5 -3.52 -10.89 13.08
N HIS A 6 -2.76 -10.54 14.11
CA HIS A 6 -1.36 -10.16 13.95
C HIS A 6 -0.50 -10.77 15.07
N ILE A 7 0.73 -11.05 14.72
CA ILE A 7 1.77 -11.47 15.66
C ILE A 7 2.97 -10.57 15.42
N MET A 8 3.50 -10.00 16.49
CA MET A 8 4.71 -9.18 16.46
C MET A 8 5.70 -9.67 17.49
N VAL A 9 6.93 -9.84 17.07
CA VAL A 9 8.06 -10.19 17.93
C VAL A 9 9.11 -9.10 17.74
N ASN A 10 9.60 -8.56 18.84
CA ASN A 10 10.72 -7.62 18.86
C ASN A 10 11.70 -8.09 19.93
N SER A 11 12.95 -8.26 19.57
CA SER A 11 13.97 -8.77 20.47
C SER A 11 15.35 -8.18 20.17
N PRO A 12 16.11 -7.84 21.19
CA PRO A 12 17.55 -7.62 21.03
C PRO A 12 18.23 -8.96 20.65
N LEU A 13 19.28 -8.89 19.82
CA LEU A 13 20.02 -10.05 19.33
C LEU A 13 21.27 -10.37 20.16
N GLY A 14 21.14 -10.35 21.50
CA GLY A 14 22.24 -10.72 22.41
C GLY A 14 23.40 -9.70 22.47
N MET A 15 23.46 -8.75 21.55
CA MET A 15 24.34 -7.58 21.55
C MET A 15 23.48 -6.34 21.72
N SER A 16 23.90 -5.38 22.56
CA SER A 16 23.11 -4.18 22.86
C SER A 16 22.73 -3.35 21.63
N ASP A 17 23.52 -3.45 20.56
CA ASP A 17 23.43 -2.60 19.38
C ASP A 17 22.55 -3.17 18.27
N PHE A 18 22.15 -4.45 18.38
CA PHE A 18 21.32 -5.11 17.37
C PHE A 18 19.95 -5.49 17.89
N SER A 19 18.93 -5.24 17.10
CA SER A 19 17.57 -5.72 17.36
C SER A 19 16.91 -6.25 16.09
N ILE A 20 16.02 -7.21 16.27
CA ILE A 20 15.20 -7.77 15.21
C ILE A 20 13.73 -7.60 15.55
N MET A 21 12.96 -7.19 14.56
CA MET A 21 11.51 -7.14 14.63
C MET A 21 10.92 -7.99 13.51
N SER A 22 10.00 -8.85 13.86
CA SER A 22 9.19 -9.62 12.92
C SER A 22 7.72 -9.36 13.17
N MET A 23 6.95 -9.06 12.12
CA MET A 23 5.51 -8.87 12.21
C MET A 23 4.83 -9.66 11.10
N THR A 24 3.88 -10.49 11.51
CA THR A 24 2.98 -11.21 10.61
C THR A 24 1.57 -10.67 10.82
N ASN A 25 0.90 -10.30 9.75
CA ASN A 25 -0.51 -9.93 9.76
C ASN A 25 -1.26 -10.82 8.77
N ALA A 26 -2.34 -11.44 9.22
CA ALA A 26 -3.23 -12.22 8.38
C ALA A 26 -4.63 -11.61 8.42
N ARG A 27 -5.25 -11.47 7.27
CA ARG A 27 -6.62 -10.95 7.14
C ARG A 27 -7.45 -11.85 6.23
N TYR A 28 -8.68 -12.02 6.61
CA TYR A 28 -9.71 -12.64 5.77
C TYR A 28 -10.93 -11.73 5.74
N ASN A 29 -11.40 -11.45 4.54
CA ASN A 29 -12.61 -10.65 4.32
C ASN A 29 -13.55 -11.42 3.40
N GLN A 30 -14.84 -11.43 3.75
CA GLN A 30 -15.90 -11.96 2.92
C GLN A 30 -16.98 -10.91 2.77
N SER A 31 -17.29 -10.56 1.54
CA SER A 31 -18.39 -9.70 1.16
C SER A 31 -19.33 -10.40 0.20
N LEU A 32 -20.53 -9.89 0.13
CA LEU A 32 -21.58 -10.34 -0.75
C LEU A 32 -22.06 -9.15 -1.56
N SER A 33 -22.14 -9.30 -2.86
CA SER A 33 -22.77 -8.33 -3.75
C SER A 33 -23.75 -9.02 -4.67
N TYR A 34 -24.70 -8.28 -5.17
CA TYR A 34 -25.66 -8.74 -6.17
C TYR A 34 -25.40 -7.96 -7.46
N ILE A 35 -25.30 -8.66 -8.56
CA ILE A 35 -25.00 -8.07 -9.88
C ILE A 35 -26.20 -8.35 -10.77
N GLY A 36 -26.77 -7.31 -11.35
CA GLY A 36 -27.86 -7.45 -12.32
C GLY A 36 -27.45 -8.31 -13.50
N THR A 37 -28.24 -9.33 -13.80
CA THR A 37 -27.98 -10.29 -14.90
C THR A 37 -28.74 -9.95 -16.16
N GLY A 38 -29.72 -9.05 -16.08
CA GLY A 38 -30.60 -8.63 -17.17
C GLY A 38 -30.56 -7.13 -17.43
N THR A 39 -31.32 -6.69 -18.38
CA THR A 39 -31.62 -5.27 -18.58
C THR A 39 -32.56 -4.82 -17.47
N LEU A 40 -31.99 -4.33 -16.37
CA LEU A 40 -32.77 -3.55 -15.41
C LEU A 40 -33.16 -2.26 -16.13
N ASP A 41 -34.45 -1.98 -16.19
CA ASP A 41 -34.91 -0.67 -16.64
C ASP A 41 -34.51 0.37 -15.59
N SER A 42 -33.35 1.01 -15.81
CA SER A 42 -32.81 1.98 -14.86
C SER A 42 -33.73 3.18 -14.68
N ASP A 43 -34.46 3.55 -15.72
CA ASP A 43 -35.32 4.73 -15.76
C ASP A 43 -36.54 4.55 -14.82
N LYS A 44 -36.87 3.31 -14.49
CA LYS A 44 -37.92 2.99 -13.50
C LYS A 44 -37.52 3.35 -12.07
N TYR A 45 -36.23 3.31 -11.75
CA TYR A 45 -35.71 3.45 -10.38
C TYR A 45 -34.84 4.68 -10.19
N TYR A 46 -34.40 5.31 -11.26
CA TYR A 46 -33.51 6.46 -11.20
C TYR A 46 -34.12 7.66 -11.92
N ASP A 47 -34.38 8.70 -11.18
CA ASP A 47 -34.77 10.01 -11.71
C ASP A 47 -33.51 10.81 -12.05
N ALA A 48 -33.22 10.90 -13.35
CA ALA A 48 -32.04 11.63 -13.85
C ALA A 48 -32.11 13.15 -13.64
N GLU A 49 -33.34 13.73 -13.54
CA GLU A 49 -33.54 15.16 -13.36
C GLU A 49 -33.20 15.60 -11.93
N ASN A 50 -33.53 14.77 -10.96
CA ASN A 50 -33.30 15.04 -9.54
C ASN A 50 -32.08 14.28 -8.98
N ALA A 51 -31.39 13.48 -9.78
CA ALA A 51 -30.29 12.58 -9.38
C ALA A 51 -30.66 11.70 -8.18
N ASP A 52 -31.91 11.25 -8.10
CA ASP A 52 -32.48 10.49 -6.98
C ASP A 52 -32.80 9.06 -7.40
N PHE A 53 -32.64 8.13 -6.45
CA PHE A 53 -32.95 6.71 -6.64
C PHE A 53 -34.15 6.32 -5.80
N ASN A 54 -35.20 5.79 -6.45
CA ASN A 54 -36.41 5.37 -5.79
C ASN A 54 -36.24 4.02 -5.07
N TYR A 55 -35.67 4.06 -3.89
CA TYR A 55 -35.42 2.88 -3.03
C TYR A 55 -36.72 2.15 -2.68
N ASP A 56 -37.81 2.86 -2.44
CA ASP A 56 -39.07 2.26 -2.05
C ASP A 56 -39.67 1.40 -3.15
N GLN A 57 -39.62 1.89 -4.40
CA GLN A 57 -40.10 1.12 -5.53
C GLN A 57 -39.16 -0.07 -5.83
N PHE A 58 -37.85 0.15 -5.71
CA PHE A 58 -36.86 -0.91 -5.90
C PHE A 58 -37.03 -2.05 -4.89
N HIS A 59 -37.24 -1.72 -3.59
CA HIS A 59 -37.47 -2.71 -2.55
C HIS A 59 -38.82 -3.43 -2.66
N LYS A 60 -39.83 -2.80 -3.24
CA LYS A 60 -41.11 -3.46 -3.53
C LYS A 60 -40.99 -4.48 -4.65
N ASP A 61 -40.22 -4.15 -5.72
CA ASP A 61 -40.04 -5.03 -6.87
C ASP A 61 -39.04 -6.15 -6.56
N PHE A 62 -38.05 -5.89 -5.70
CA PHE A 62 -37.00 -6.83 -5.32
C PHE A 62 -36.88 -6.95 -3.79
N PRO A 63 -37.88 -7.55 -3.12
CA PRO A 63 -37.87 -7.71 -1.66
C PRO A 63 -36.76 -8.64 -1.17
N ASP A 64 -36.32 -9.57 -2.00
CA ASP A 64 -35.20 -10.47 -1.74
C ASP A 64 -34.35 -10.63 -3.00
N LEU A 65 -33.21 -9.94 -3.04
CA LEU A 65 -32.27 -9.99 -4.15
C LEU A 65 -31.65 -11.39 -4.36
N GLY A 66 -31.72 -12.25 -3.35
CA GLY A 66 -31.18 -13.61 -3.41
C GLY A 66 -32.11 -14.61 -4.11
N ASN A 67 -33.39 -14.25 -4.28
CA ASN A 67 -34.46 -15.12 -4.81
C ASN A 67 -35.03 -14.63 -6.15
N THR A 68 -34.29 -13.83 -6.88
CA THR A 68 -34.73 -13.33 -8.18
C THR A 68 -33.69 -13.64 -9.26
N ASP A 69 -34.15 -14.01 -10.46
CA ASP A 69 -33.31 -14.22 -11.62
C ASP A 69 -32.71 -12.91 -12.18
N ALA A 70 -33.20 -11.76 -11.71
CA ALA A 70 -32.70 -10.46 -12.13
C ALA A 70 -31.32 -10.15 -11.57
N PHE A 71 -30.89 -10.81 -10.48
CA PHE A 71 -29.60 -10.60 -9.85
C PHE A 71 -28.86 -11.90 -9.58
N ALA A 72 -27.61 -11.93 -9.94
CA ALA A 72 -26.72 -13.02 -9.59
C ALA A 72 -25.93 -12.67 -8.32
N LYS A 73 -25.90 -13.58 -7.40
CA LYS A 73 -25.17 -13.48 -6.15
C LYS A 73 -23.68 -13.66 -6.39
N ASN A 74 -22.90 -12.63 -6.12
CA ASN A 74 -21.44 -12.70 -6.18
C ASN A 74 -20.85 -12.67 -4.76
N LYS A 75 -20.30 -13.79 -4.33
CA LYS A 75 -19.56 -13.90 -3.08
C LYS A 75 -18.09 -13.64 -3.35
N ILE A 76 -17.51 -12.68 -2.65
CA ILE A 76 -16.12 -12.29 -2.73
C ILE A 76 -15.44 -12.69 -1.42
N GLN A 77 -14.40 -13.48 -1.51
CA GLN A 77 -13.57 -13.87 -0.38
C GLN A 77 -12.14 -13.41 -0.67
N THR A 78 -11.56 -12.65 0.22
CA THR A 78 -10.18 -12.17 0.09
C THR A 78 -9.37 -12.60 1.30
N MET A 79 -8.26 -13.26 1.06
CA MET A 79 -7.26 -13.60 2.08
C MET A 79 -5.99 -12.82 1.78
N GLY A 80 -5.43 -12.21 2.81
CA GLY A 80 -4.16 -11.48 2.72
C GLY A 80 -3.25 -11.84 3.87
N ILE A 81 -1.95 -11.99 3.56
CA ILE A 81 -0.90 -12.19 4.55
C ILE A 81 0.20 -11.17 4.28
N THR A 82 0.57 -10.43 5.31
CA THR A 82 1.73 -9.52 5.28
C THR A 82 2.76 -10.04 6.26
N GLN A 83 3.98 -10.25 5.77
CA GLN A 83 5.15 -10.53 6.59
C GLN A 83 6.10 -9.35 6.49
N MET A 84 6.59 -8.87 7.63
CA MET A 84 7.62 -7.85 7.74
C MET A 84 8.75 -8.38 8.62
N LEU A 85 9.97 -8.13 8.20
CA LEU A 85 11.19 -8.36 8.97
C LEU A 85 12.01 -7.08 8.96
N ARG A 86 12.53 -6.68 10.10
CA ARG A 86 13.38 -5.51 10.28
C ARG A 86 14.55 -5.85 11.18
N LEU A 87 15.76 -5.59 10.71
CA LEU A 87 16.99 -5.68 11.47
C LEU A 87 17.53 -4.28 11.67
N THR A 88 17.79 -3.91 12.92
CA THR A 88 18.32 -2.60 13.27
C THR A 88 19.67 -2.77 13.97
N TYR A 89 20.64 -2.03 13.51
CA TYR A 89 21.90 -1.78 14.22
C TYR A 89 21.95 -0.32 14.64
N ARG A 90 22.25 -0.04 15.89
CA ARG A 90 22.35 1.33 16.41
C ARG A 90 23.49 1.44 17.39
N ASN A 91 24.32 2.45 17.18
CA ASN A 91 25.28 2.94 18.17
C ASN A 91 25.18 4.47 18.30
N ASP A 92 26.10 5.11 19.01
CA ASP A 92 26.08 6.55 19.27
C ASP A 92 26.19 7.42 18.00
N PHE A 93 26.71 6.89 16.92
CA PHE A 93 26.99 7.64 15.69
C PHE A 93 26.14 7.20 14.49
N VAL A 94 25.77 5.94 14.44
CA VAL A 94 25.08 5.41 13.26
C VAL A 94 23.92 4.51 13.64
N GLU A 95 22.81 4.67 12.90
CA GLU A 95 21.71 3.73 12.88
C GLU A 95 21.53 3.19 11.47
N LEU A 96 21.57 1.87 11.34
CA LEU A 96 21.35 1.15 10.08
C LEU A 96 20.13 0.25 10.27
N VAL A 97 19.23 0.30 9.30
CA VAL A 97 18.03 -0.53 9.30
C VAL A 97 17.93 -1.24 7.97
N ALA A 98 17.90 -2.57 8.01
CA ALA A 98 17.56 -3.40 6.85
C ALA A 98 16.17 -3.98 7.05
N GLY A 99 15.29 -3.80 6.08
CA GLY A 99 13.90 -4.21 6.13
C GLY A 99 13.51 -5.07 4.94
N GLY A 100 12.58 -6.00 5.17
CA GLY A 100 11.91 -6.75 4.12
C GLY A 100 10.43 -6.85 4.42
N ARG A 101 9.59 -6.65 3.41
CA ARG A 101 8.15 -6.78 3.52
C ARG A 101 7.60 -7.52 2.32
N THR A 102 6.77 -8.51 2.58
CA THR A 102 5.98 -9.17 1.55
C THR A 102 4.50 -9.12 1.92
N ASN A 103 3.66 -8.79 0.95
CA ASN A 103 2.22 -8.84 1.09
C ASN A 103 1.66 -9.74 0.00
N VAL A 104 1.04 -10.82 0.40
CA VAL A 104 0.34 -11.75 -0.50
C VAL A 104 -1.15 -11.56 -0.32
N SER A 105 -1.87 -11.38 -1.41
CA SER A 105 -3.33 -11.29 -1.40
C SER A 105 -3.92 -12.15 -2.49
N LYS A 106 -4.99 -12.87 -2.15
CA LYS A 106 -5.77 -13.67 -3.11
C LYS A 106 -7.24 -13.47 -2.88
N SER A 107 -7.96 -13.20 -3.97
CA SER A 107 -9.41 -13.08 -3.97
C SER A 107 -10.03 -14.21 -4.77
N TRP A 108 -11.17 -14.69 -4.30
CA TRP A 108 -12.02 -15.66 -4.99
C TRP A 108 -13.39 -15.01 -5.24
N TYR A 109 -13.89 -15.19 -6.43
CA TYR A 109 -15.17 -14.64 -6.88
C TYR A 109 -16.06 -15.76 -7.38
N THR A 110 -17.36 -15.72 -7.07
CA THR A 110 -18.30 -16.73 -7.54
C THR A 110 -18.60 -16.55 -9.04
N MET A 111 -18.63 -15.31 -9.53
CA MET A 111 -19.04 -14.98 -10.90
C MET A 111 -17.88 -14.82 -11.90
N ASN A 112 -16.64 -14.63 -11.44
CA ASN A 112 -15.51 -14.42 -12.34
C ASN A 112 -14.29 -15.23 -11.87
N ALA A 113 -14.33 -16.52 -12.11
CA ALA A 113 -13.28 -17.45 -11.69
C ALA A 113 -11.95 -17.28 -12.45
N ALA A 114 -11.96 -16.59 -13.60
CA ALA A 114 -10.79 -16.51 -14.49
C ALA A 114 -9.61 -15.69 -13.93
N ASN A 115 -9.86 -14.76 -13.01
CA ASN A 115 -8.86 -13.81 -12.48
C ASN A 115 -8.45 -14.06 -11.01
N GLN A 116 -8.48 -15.32 -10.56
CA GLN A 116 -8.19 -15.67 -9.17
C GLN A 116 -6.70 -15.93 -8.91
N LYS A 117 -5.82 -15.07 -9.42
CA LYS A 117 -4.39 -15.17 -9.17
C LYS A 117 -4.04 -14.51 -7.83
N ALA A 118 -3.05 -15.07 -7.14
CA ALA A 118 -2.48 -14.40 -5.99
C ALA A 118 -1.57 -13.25 -6.45
N THR A 119 -1.71 -12.09 -5.84
CA THR A 119 -0.83 -10.93 -6.05
C THR A 119 0.18 -10.82 -4.92
N TRP A 120 1.39 -10.42 -5.27
CA TRP A 120 2.51 -10.26 -4.36
C TRP A 120 3.08 -8.85 -4.50
N ASN A 121 3.13 -8.14 -3.39
CA ASN A 121 3.80 -6.85 -3.27
C ASN A 121 4.99 -7.03 -2.33
N ASN A 122 6.16 -6.84 -2.84
CA ASN A 122 7.39 -7.06 -2.10
C ASN A 122 8.19 -5.77 -2.04
N ASN A 123 8.83 -5.55 -0.90
CA ASN A 123 9.72 -4.44 -0.66
C ASN A 123 10.94 -4.93 0.11
N VAL A 124 12.11 -4.47 -0.29
CA VAL A 124 13.33 -4.51 0.52
C VAL A 124 13.79 -3.08 0.70
N SER A 125 14.10 -2.72 1.94
CA SER A 125 14.54 -1.38 2.30
C SER A 125 15.85 -1.40 3.06
N PHE A 126 16.61 -0.34 2.88
CA PHE A 126 17.78 -0.04 3.70
C PHE A 126 17.74 1.43 4.08
N GLU A 127 17.82 1.71 5.37
CA GLU A 127 17.84 3.06 5.92
C GLU A 127 19.14 3.27 6.68
N MET A 128 19.73 4.44 6.52
CA MET A 128 20.95 4.86 7.23
C MET A 128 20.72 6.25 7.82
N ASN A 129 21.05 6.40 9.08
CA ASN A 129 21.16 7.69 9.75
C ASN A 129 22.53 7.77 10.42
N TRP A 130 23.38 8.68 9.94
CA TRP A 130 24.74 8.81 10.40
C TRP A 130 24.97 10.21 10.96
N THR A 131 25.20 10.27 12.27
CA THR A 131 25.58 11.49 12.96
C THR A 131 27.10 11.66 12.86
N LEU A 132 27.50 12.61 12.04
CA LEU A 132 28.90 12.94 11.79
C LEU A 132 29.42 13.98 12.80
N PRO A 133 30.73 14.10 13.00
CA PRO A 133 31.31 15.18 13.78
C PRO A 133 30.85 16.56 13.27
N PHE A 134 30.98 17.58 14.10
CA PHE A 134 30.69 18.98 13.79
C PHE A 134 29.21 19.30 13.53
N GLY A 135 28.27 18.47 14.01
CA GLY A 135 26.84 18.71 13.87
C GLY A 135 26.28 18.45 12.47
N MET A 136 26.94 17.62 11.71
CA MET A 136 26.43 17.12 10.44
C MET A 136 25.67 15.81 10.64
N ASN A 137 24.56 15.64 9.91
CA ASN A 137 23.81 14.39 9.87
C ASN A 137 23.56 14.00 8.41
N LEU A 138 23.78 12.72 8.09
CA LEU A 138 23.51 12.13 6.79
C LEU A 138 22.42 11.07 6.96
N ILE A 139 21.31 11.24 6.24
CA ILE A 139 20.21 10.29 6.19
C ILE A 139 20.08 9.79 4.76
N SER A 140 19.92 8.51 4.60
CA SER A 140 19.64 7.91 3.30
C SER A 140 18.66 6.76 3.45
N ASP A 141 17.71 6.66 2.54
CA ASP A 141 16.80 5.54 2.44
C ASP A 141 16.77 4.99 1.02
N LEU A 142 16.84 3.68 0.93
CA LEU A 142 16.82 2.91 -0.28
C LEU A 142 15.64 1.95 -0.23
N ASN A 143 14.81 1.93 -1.26
CA ASN A 143 13.66 1.07 -1.38
C ASN A 143 13.65 0.37 -2.73
N TYR A 144 13.54 -0.95 -2.72
CA TYR A 144 13.33 -1.75 -3.91
C TYR A 144 11.98 -2.45 -3.83
N ASN A 145 11.06 -2.09 -4.73
CA ASN A 145 9.71 -2.61 -4.80
C ASN A 145 9.56 -3.49 -6.04
N TRP A 146 8.94 -4.66 -5.90
CA TRP A 146 8.56 -5.48 -7.05
C TRP A 146 7.24 -6.19 -6.80
N TYR A 147 6.57 -6.50 -7.91
CA TYR A 147 5.19 -6.94 -7.93
C TYR A 147 5.02 -8.17 -8.80
N ASN A 148 4.25 -9.16 -8.34
CA ASN A 148 3.96 -10.38 -9.09
C ASN A 148 2.48 -10.71 -9.01
N GLY A 149 1.99 -11.46 -10.01
CA GLY A 149 0.61 -11.96 -10.03
C GLY A 149 -0.43 -10.97 -10.55
N TYR A 150 -0.04 -9.75 -10.90
CA TYR A 150 -0.93 -8.76 -11.51
C TYR A 150 -1.21 -9.09 -12.98
N THR A 151 -2.37 -8.68 -13.47
CA THR A 151 -2.77 -8.87 -14.88
C THR A 151 -1.87 -8.05 -15.80
N THR A 152 -1.55 -6.82 -15.40
CA THR A 152 -0.56 -5.97 -16.07
C THR A 152 0.79 -6.10 -15.38
N GLN A 153 1.82 -6.38 -16.16
CA GLN A 153 3.18 -6.50 -15.61
C GLN A 153 3.66 -5.17 -15.03
N GLN A 154 3.89 -5.16 -13.73
CA GLN A 154 4.47 -4.03 -13.02
C GLN A 154 6.00 -4.09 -13.09
N LYS A 155 6.63 -3.00 -13.53
CA LYS A 155 8.09 -2.90 -13.49
C LYS A 155 8.53 -2.62 -12.05
N PRO A 156 9.63 -3.22 -11.59
CA PRO A 156 10.17 -2.91 -10.28
C PRO A 156 10.61 -1.44 -10.19
N GLU A 157 10.67 -0.93 -8.98
CA GLU A 157 11.06 0.44 -8.65
C GLU A 157 12.21 0.42 -7.67
N PHE A 158 13.22 1.22 -7.93
CA PHE A 158 14.37 1.40 -7.07
C PHE A 158 14.45 2.88 -6.69
N ILE A 159 14.05 3.23 -5.47
CA ILE A 159 13.92 4.60 -4.99
C ILE A 159 15.03 4.87 -3.98
N LEU A 160 15.84 5.88 -4.25
CA LEU A 160 16.90 6.34 -3.38
C LEU A 160 16.66 7.81 -3.01
N ASN A 161 16.55 8.08 -1.72
CA ASN A 161 16.51 9.42 -1.16
C ASN A 161 17.74 9.65 -0.28
N ALA A 162 18.18 10.88 -0.20
CA ALA A 162 19.29 11.29 0.66
C ALA A 162 19.05 12.69 1.23
N GLU A 163 19.49 12.89 2.45
CA GLU A 163 19.45 14.17 3.14
C GLU A 163 20.77 14.40 3.88
N ILE A 164 21.29 15.61 3.75
CA ILE A 164 22.42 16.11 4.55
C ILE A 164 21.93 17.32 5.32
N THR A 165 22.09 17.29 6.63
CA THR A 165 21.82 18.45 7.48
C THR A 165 23.11 18.90 8.17
N GLN A 166 23.29 20.21 8.29
CA GLN A 166 24.40 20.83 9.00
C GLN A 166 23.86 21.83 10.00
N LEU A 167 24.24 21.64 11.26
CA LEU A 167 24.00 22.62 12.31
C LEU A 167 25.06 23.72 12.23
N LEU A 168 24.60 24.97 12.19
CA LEU A 168 25.44 26.17 12.07
C LEU A 168 25.24 27.08 13.32
N PHE A 169 26.16 28.00 13.53
CA PHE A 169 26.07 29.05 14.58
C PHE A 169 25.69 28.50 15.96
N ASN A 170 26.51 27.57 16.49
CA ASN A 170 26.26 26.91 17.77
C ASN A 170 24.89 26.26 17.89
N LYS A 171 24.43 25.60 16.78
CA LYS A 171 23.14 24.91 16.66
C LYS A 171 21.92 25.84 16.62
N THR A 172 22.11 27.14 16.38
CA THR A 172 21.00 28.08 16.22
C THR A 172 20.34 27.97 14.87
N CYS A 173 21.11 27.59 13.83
CA CYS A 173 20.61 27.44 12.47
C CYS A 173 20.84 26.02 11.95
N THR A 174 19.94 25.57 11.06
CA THR A 174 20.05 24.29 10.37
C THR A 174 20.01 24.54 8.87
N LEU A 175 21.01 24.08 8.15
CA LEU A 175 21.01 23.97 6.69
C LEU A 175 20.73 22.53 6.31
N ALA A 176 19.72 22.27 5.50
CA ALA A 176 19.42 20.93 4.99
C ALA A 176 19.34 20.90 3.48
N LEU A 177 19.97 19.90 2.89
CA LEU A 177 19.89 19.54 1.47
C LEU A 177 19.24 18.16 1.38
N ARG A 178 18.07 18.08 0.74
CA ARG A 178 17.30 16.87 0.54
C ARG A 178 17.18 16.55 -0.93
N ALA A 179 17.49 15.33 -1.29
CA ALA A 179 17.34 14.83 -2.66
C ALA A 179 16.36 13.65 -2.66
N TYR A 180 15.34 13.76 -3.45
CA TYR A 180 14.29 12.75 -3.57
C TYR A 180 14.37 12.06 -4.93
N ASP A 181 14.15 10.72 -4.90
CA ASP A 181 14.16 9.86 -6.07
C ASP A 181 15.38 10.12 -6.98
N LEU A 182 16.58 10.04 -6.41
CA LEU A 182 17.84 10.32 -7.10
C LEU A 182 18.00 9.51 -8.39
N LEU A 183 17.40 8.32 -8.46
CA LEU A 183 17.44 7.43 -9.61
C LEU A 183 16.31 7.70 -10.62
N ASN A 184 15.39 8.59 -10.30
CA ASN A 184 14.21 8.95 -11.11
C ASN A 184 13.40 7.73 -11.56
N GLN A 185 13.11 6.84 -10.61
CA GLN A 185 12.39 5.59 -10.87
C GLN A 185 11.05 5.49 -10.16
N ALA A 186 10.69 6.44 -9.31
CA ALA A 186 9.41 6.45 -8.63
C ALA A 186 8.26 6.49 -9.65
N LYS A 187 7.31 5.57 -9.49
CA LYS A 187 6.10 5.48 -10.30
C LYS A 187 4.90 5.55 -9.38
N ASN A 188 4.03 6.49 -9.62
CA ASN A 188 2.76 6.56 -8.92
C ASN A 188 1.71 5.74 -9.67
N LEU A 189 1.85 4.44 -9.62
CA LEU A 189 0.85 3.52 -10.11
C LEU A 189 0.13 2.89 -8.92
N SER A 190 -1.16 3.14 -8.81
CA SER A 190 -2.06 2.43 -7.90
C SER A 190 -2.93 1.48 -8.71
N VAL A 191 -2.93 0.22 -8.32
CA VAL A 191 -3.77 -0.81 -8.95
C VAL A 191 -4.82 -1.26 -7.93
N THR A 192 -6.08 -1.18 -8.33
CA THR A 192 -7.21 -1.68 -7.55
C THR A 192 -7.94 -2.74 -8.35
N ASP A 193 -7.97 -3.94 -7.81
CA ASP A 193 -8.76 -5.05 -8.35
C ASP A 193 -10.02 -5.22 -7.50
N ALA A 194 -11.18 -4.94 -8.07
CA ALA A 194 -12.48 -5.18 -7.49
C ALA A 194 -13.19 -6.34 -8.21
N SER A 195 -14.34 -6.76 -7.69
CA SER A 195 -15.09 -7.89 -8.25
C SER A 195 -15.59 -7.69 -9.68
N ASN A 196 -15.73 -6.45 -10.10
CA ASN A 196 -16.35 -6.06 -11.37
C ASN A 196 -15.50 -5.10 -12.21
N TYR A 197 -14.37 -4.61 -11.68
CA TYR A 197 -13.46 -3.74 -12.42
C TYR A 197 -12.01 -3.93 -12.00
N HIS A 198 -11.12 -3.67 -12.94
CA HIS A 198 -9.70 -3.46 -12.74
C HIS A 198 -9.41 -1.99 -13.01
N GLN A 199 -8.78 -1.31 -12.06
CA GLN A 199 -8.45 0.11 -12.17
C GLN A 199 -6.95 0.30 -11.99
N GLU A 200 -6.32 0.93 -12.98
CA GLU A 200 -4.95 1.43 -12.89
C GLU A 200 -5.01 2.96 -12.85
N VAL A 201 -4.52 3.54 -11.76
CA VAL A 201 -4.42 5.00 -11.62
C VAL A 201 -2.94 5.39 -11.68
N ARG A 202 -2.57 6.16 -12.70
CA ARG A 202 -1.24 6.76 -12.82
C ARG A 202 -1.35 8.22 -12.43
N ASN A 203 -0.70 8.59 -11.35
CA ASN A 203 -0.61 9.97 -10.93
C ASN A 203 0.69 10.58 -11.47
N ASN A 204 0.63 11.79 -11.99
CA ASN A 204 1.85 12.54 -12.29
C ASN A 204 2.49 12.97 -10.98
N THR A 205 3.64 12.37 -10.65
CA THR A 205 4.49 12.83 -9.55
C THR A 205 5.57 13.75 -10.06
N LEU A 206 6.02 14.62 -9.19
CA LEU A 206 7.34 15.19 -9.32
C LEU A 206 8.33 14.03 -9.38
N GLY A 207 9.07 13.94 -10.48
CA GLY A 207 10.20 13.02 -10.55
C GLY A 207 11.30 13.45 -9.57
N ARG A 208 12.53 13.16 -9.89
CA ARG A 208 13.70 13.57 -9.08
C ARG A 208 13.71 15.08 -8.83
N TYR A 209 13.81 15.48 -7.57
CA TYR A 209 13.97 16.88 -7.17
C TYR A 209 14.86 17.04 -5.95
N ILE A 210 15.40 18.23 -5.78
CA ILE A 210 16.27 18.63 -4.69
C ILE A 210 15.63 19.81 -3.97
N VAL A 211 15.65 19.76 -2.64
CA VAL A 211 15.16 20.83 -1.76
C VAL A 211 16.33 21.31 -0.88
N VAL A 212 16.51 22.62 -0.85
CA VAL A 212 17.40 23.27 0.10
C VAL A 212 16.53 24.02 1.11
N SER A 213 16.76 23.78 2.38
CA SER A 213 16.06 24.48 3.46
C SER A 213 17.05 25.08 4.46
N PHE A 214 16.75 26.29 4.91
CA PHE A 214 17.46 26.98 5.95
C PHE A 214 16.46 27.34 7.06
N THR A 215 16.74 26.92 8.27
CA THR A 215 15.88 27.17 9.44
C THR A 215 16.71 27.90 10.50
N TYR A 216 16.18 29.01 10.98
CA TYR A 216 16.75 29.83 12.05
C TYR A 216 15.84 29.79 13.27
#